data_18439407e48e5c27c7bd98fa7fcae9ec
#
_entry.id   18439407e48e5c27c7bd98fa7fcae9ec
#
_cell.length_a   1.000
_cell.length_b   1.000
_cell.length_c   1.000
_cell.angle_alpha   90.00
_cell.angle_beta   90.00
_cell.angle_gamma   90.00
#
_symmetry.space_group_name_H-M   'P 1'
#
loop_
_entity.id
_entity.type
_entity.pdbx_description
1 polymer ?
#
loop_
_entity_poly.entity_id
_entity_poly.type
_entity_poly.pdbx_seq_one_letter_code
_entity_poly.pdbx_strand_id
1 'polypeptide(L)'
;MDQKKLAIWLKAIVVGCALCGLALFGFILPRYLAYAAEEVPDLPHTAWNVFMWVLAVPCYAVLVCIWRMSDEIKKDNSFSLENAKLLKYIALLAGLDSALLLVGNLAFMLTKHSVPTLALASAILCFVGLAMSVGAACLSHLVHKAAVAQEEGD
;
A
#
# COMPACT_ATOMS: atom_id res chain seq x y z
N MET A 1 -25.21 -5.63 -6.96
CA MET A 1 -24.92 -5.01 -5.64
C MET A 1 -25.19 -3.52 -5.73
N ASP A 2 -25.86 -2.98 -4.73
CA ASP A 2 -26.15 -1.56 -4.65
C ASP A 2 -24.84 -0.75 -4.42
N GLN A 3 -24.72 0.42 -5.02
CA GLN A 3 -23.53 1.27 -4.92
C GLN A 3 -23.24 1.65 -3.46
N LYS A 4 -24.27 1.93 -2.67
CA LYS A 4 -24.11 2.25 -1.25
C LYS A 4 -23.54 1.08 -0.45
N LYS A 5 -23.98 -0.15 -0.74
CA LYS A 5 -23.48 -1.36 -0.08
C LYS A 5 -22.02 -1.59 -0.44
N LEU A 6 -21.65 -1.41 -1.71
CA LEU A 6 -20.26 -1.54 -2.17
C LEU A 6 -19.37 -0.54 -1.43
N ALA A 7 -19.79 0.71 -1.30
CA ALA A 7 -19.03 1.74 -0.59
C ALA A 7 -18.84 1.37 0.89
N ILE A 8 -19.88 0.84 1.55
CA ILE A 8 -19.79 0.40 2.95
C ILE A 8 -18.79 -0.74 3.10
N TRP A 9 -18.82 -1.72 2.19
CA TRP A 9 -17.88 -2.83 2.22
C TRP A 9 -16.42 -2.37 2.01
N LEU A 10 -16.20 -1.45 1.07
CA LEU A 10 -14.87 -0.88 0.83
C LEU A 10 -14.36 -0.13 2.06
N LYS A 11 -15.20 0.66 2.71
CA LYS A 11 -14.84 1.37 3.94
C LYS A 11 -14.53 0.42 5.08
N ALA A 12 -15.30 -0.66 5.21
CA ALA A 12 -15.05 -1.70 6.20
C ALA A 12 -13.70 -2.37 6.00
N ILE A 13 -13.35 -2.67 4.75
CA ILE A 13 -12.04 -3.24 4.39
C ILE A 13 -10.91 -2.26 4.74
N VAL A 14 -11.07 -0.98 4.43
CA VAL A 14 -10.08 0.06 4.75
C VAL A 14 -9.85 0.15 6.26
N VAL A 15 -10.93 0.17 7.05
CA VAL A 15 -10.83 0.21 8.51
C VAL A 15 -10.12 -1.05 9.04
N GLY A 16 -10.50 -2.22 8.52
CA GLY A 16 -9.84 -3.49 8.87
C GLY A 16 -8.35 -3.48 8.56
N CYS A 17 -7.97 -3.03 7.35
CA CYS A 17 -6.57 -2.91 6.95
C CYS A 17 -5.81 -1.91 7.82
N ALA A 18 -6.42 -0.77 8.16
CA ALA A 18 -5.79 0.23 9.02
C ALA A 18 -5.52 -0.34 10.42
N LEU A 19 -6.49 -1.03 11.00
CA LEU A 19 -6.34 -1.66 12.32
C LEU A 19 -5.28 -2.77 12.29
N CYS A 20 -5.29 -3.62 11.27
CA CYS A 20 -4.26 -4.65 11.10
C CYS A 20 -2.88 -4.04 10.93
N GLY A 21 -2.76 -2.96 10.16
CA GLY A 21 -1.50 -2.24 9.98
C GLY A 21 -0.98 -1.64 11.29
N LEU A 22 -1.86 -1.01 12.07
CA LEU A 22 -1.50 -0.46 13.38
C LEU A 22 -1.02 -1.56 14.33
N ALA A 23 -1.71 -2.71 14.36
CA ALA A 23 -1.31 -3.85 15.17
C ALA A 23 0.05 -4.39 14.71
N LEU A 24 0.25 -4.54 13.40
CA LEU A 24 1.50 -5.03 12.83
C LEU A 24 2.66 -4.11 13.16
N PHE A 25 2.53 -2.81 12.85
CA PHE A 25 3.63 -1.84 13.05
C PHE A 25 3.81 -1.45 14.51
N GLY A 26 2.74 -1.45 15.30
CA GLY A 26 2.78 -1.02 16.70
C GLY A 26 3.16 -2.12 17.70
N PHE A 27 2.80 -3.36 17.43
CA PHE A 27 3.01 -4.48 18.35
C PHE A 27 3.91 -5.57 17.82
N ILE A 28 3.60 -6.10 16.64
CA ILE A 28 4.27 -7.30 16.13
C ILE A 28 5.69 -6.95 15.70
N LEU A 29 5.86 -5.89 14.93
CA LEU A 29 7.17 -5.52 14.39
C LEU A 29 8.20 -5.16 15.45
N PRO A 30 7.90 -4.31 16.46
CA PRO A 30 8.85 -4.02 17.53
C PRO A 30 9.25 -5.26 18.33
N ARG A 31 8.32 -6.16 18.59
CA ARG A 31 8.62 -7.43 19.28
C ARG A 31 9.50 -8.34 18.44
N TYR A 32 9.21 -8.42 17.15
CA TYR A 32 10.02 -9.22 16.24
C TYR A 32 11.44 -8.67 16.12
N LEU A 33 11.60 -7.36 16.03
CA LEU A 33 12.90 -6.71 16.00
C LEU A 33 13.68 -6.91 17.29
N ALA A 34 13.01 -6.86 18.43
CA ALA A 34 13.65 -7.14 19.73
C ALA A 34 14.15 -8.58 19.80
N TYR A 35 13.34 -9.52 19.32
CA TYR A 35 13.73 -10.94 19.25
C TYR A 35 14.91 -11.15 18.28
N ALA A 36 14.84 -10.54 17.11
CA ALA A 36 15.91 -10.63 16.11
C ALA A 36 17.23 -10.03 16.62
N ALA A 37 17.14 -9.08 17.53
CA ALA A 37 18.29 -8.46 18.18
C ALA A 37 19.08 -9.41 19.06
N GLU A 38 18.37 -10.29 19.74
CA GLU A 38 19.02 -11.29 20.60
C GLU A 38 19.82 -12.29 19.75
N GLU A 39 19.33 -12.58 18.55
CA GLU A 39 19.99 -13.51 17.63
C GLU A 39 21.08 -12.87 16.79
N VAL A 40 20.93 -11.58 16.46
CA VAL A 40 21.89 -10.82 15.64
C VAL A 40 22.27 -9.55 16.39
N PRO A 41 23.33 -9.61 17.24
CA PRO A 41 23.70 -8.47 18.10
C PRO A 41 24.01 -7.17 17.37
N ASP A 42 24.46 -7.25 16.13
CA ASP A 42 24.83 -6.08 15.33
C ASP A 42 23.66 -5.53 14.46
N LEU A 43 22.44 -6.02 14.69
CA LEU A 43 21.28 -5.59 13.91
C LEU A 43 20.95 -4.12 14.21
N PRO A 44 20.89 -3.22 13.20
CA PRO A 44 20.55 -1.81 13.44
C PRO A 44 19.04 -1.62 13.66
N HIS A 45 18.59 -1.85 14.89
CA HIS A 45 17.16 -1.78 15.24
C HIS A 45 16.51 -0.47 14.88
N THR A 46 17.18 0.63 15.19
CA THR A 46 16.66 1.98 14.93
C THR A 46 16.47 2.18 13.45
N ALA A 47 17.46 1.76 12.64
CA ALA A 47 17.37 1.89 11.18
C ALA A 47 16.22 1.05 10.62
N TRP A 48 16.06 -0.20 11.07
CA TRP A 48 14.96 -1.06 10.65
C TRP A 48 13.60 -0.48 11.04
N ASN A 49 13.48 0.01 12.26
CA ASN A 49 12.24 0.58 12.77
C ASN A 49 11.84 1.82 11.98
N VAL A 50 12.78 2.75 11.78
CA VAL A 50 12.56 3.97 10.98
C VAL A 50 12.16 3.60 9.54
N PHE A 51 12.87 2.65 8.94
CA PHE A 51 12.58 2.19 7.59
C PHE A 51 11.15 1.65 7.46
N MET A 52 10.71 0.83 8.41
CA MET A 52 9.37 0.26 8.41
C MET A 52 8.29 1.34 8.56
N TRP A 53 8.52 2.34 9.42
CA TRP A 53 7.60 3.47 9.55
C TRP A 53 7.53 4.32 8.28
N VAL A 54 8.65 4.52 7.60
CA VAL A 54 8.68 5.21 6.30
C VAL A 54 7.85 4.45 5.27
N LEU A 55 7.94 3.12 5.26
CA LEU A 55 7.11 2.27 4.38
C LEU A 55 5.62 2.33 4.73
N ALA A 56 5.29 2.54 6.00
CA ALA A 56 3.90 2.65 6.44
C ALA A 56 3.19 3.87 5.88
N VAL A 57 3.90 4.98 5.67
CA VAL A 57 3.31 6.24 5.19
C VAL A 57 2.61 6.07 3.83
N PRO A 58 3.25 5.53 2.77
CA PRO A 58 2.54 5.31 1.51
C PRO A 58 1.37 4.34 1.63
N CYS A 59 1.49 3.31 2.48
CA CYS A 59 0.39 2.36 2.71
C CYS A 59 -0.86 3.05 3.24
N TYR A 60 -0.71 3.91 4.25
CA TYR A 60 -1.83 4.66 4.80
C TYR A 60 -2.38 5.68 3.80
N ALA A 61 -1.52 6.29 2.99
CA ALA A 61 -1.94 7.18 1.91
C ALA A 61 -2.83 6.43 0.90
N VAL A 62 -2.49 5.19 0.55
CA VAL A 62 -3.33 4.34 -0.31
C VAL A 62 -4.69 4.09 0.34
N LEU A 63 -4.72 3.81 1.63
CA LEU A 63 -5.99 3.61 2.36
C LEU A 63 -6.87 4.86 2.32
N VAL A 64 -6.29 6.05 2.44
CA VAL A 64 -7.01 7.31 2.31
C VAL A 64 -7.59 7.47 0.90
N CYS A 65 -6.82 7.13 -0.13
CA CYS A 65 -7.30 7.15 -1.52
C CYS A 65 -8.49 6.22 -1.72
N ILE A 66 -8.43 5.00 -1.18
CA ILE A 66 -9.53 4.03 -1.27
C ILE A 66 -10.77 4.55 -0.54
N TRP A 67 -10.59 5.19 0.60
CA TRP A 67 -11.70 5.81 1.34
C TRP A 67 -12.40 6.87 0.50
N ARG A 68 -11.64 7.76 -0.15
CA ARG A 68 -12.19 8.77 -1.05
C ARG A 68 -12.91 8.16 -2.25
N MET A 69 -12.34 7.10 -2.82
CA MET A 69 -12.99 6.36 -3.91
C MET A 69 -14.33 5.79 -3.45
N SER A 70 -14.41 5.30 -2.22
CA SER A 70 -15.66 4.79 -1.65
C SER A 70 -16.74 5.88 -1.57
N ASP A 71 -16.34 7.10 -1.21
CA ASP A 71 -17.26 8.24 -1.19
C ASP A 71 -17.79 8.58 -2.59
N GLU A 72 -16.94 8.55 -3.61
CA GLU A 72 -17.35 8.78 -5.00
C GLU A 72 -18.29 7.67 -5.50
N ILE A 73 -18.02 6.41 -5.15
CA ILE A 73 -18.90 5.29 -5.48
C ILE A 73 -20.26 5.44 -4.81
N LYS A 74 -20.28 5.90 -3.57
CA LYS A 74 -21.53 6.15 -2.83
C LYS A 74 -22.40 7.20 -3.51
N LYS A 75 -21.80 8.19 -4.16
CA LYS A 75 -22.50 9.23 -4.95
C LYS A 75 -22.89 8.77 -6.35
N ASP A 76 -22.73 7.50 -6.66
CA ASP A 76 -22.97 6.90 -7.97
C ASP A 76 -22.05 7.47 -9.07
N ASN A 77 -20.85 7.82 -8.68
CA ASN A 77 -19.85 8.45 -9.55
C ASN A 77 -18.59 7.57 -9.68
N SER A 78 -18.81 6.25 -9.89
CA SER A 78 -17.75 5.25 -9.92
C SER A 78 -16.76 5.46 -11.06
N PHE A 79 -17.26 5.83 -12.25
CA PHE A 79 -16.44 6.05 -13.42
C PHE A 79 -16.25 7.55 -13.67
N SER A 80 -15.56 8.20 -12.73
CA SER A 80 -15.29 9.65 -12.80
C SER A 80 -13.80 9.90 -13.03
N LEU A 81 -13.48 11.10 -13.54
CA LEU A 81 -12.10 11.55 -13.65
C LEU A 81 -11.42 11.61 -12.28
N GLU A 82 -12.17 11.91 -11.23
CA GLU A 82 -11.66 11.91 -9.84
C GLU A 82 -11.20 10.52 -9.42
N ASN A 83 -12.01 9.48 -9.66
CA ASN A 83 -11.63 8.11 -9.37
C ASN A 83 -10.43 7.64 -10.20
N ALA A 84 -10.35 8.06 -11.46
CA ALA A 84 -9.18 7.78 -12.29
C ALA A 84 -7.90 8.37 -11.69
N LYS A 85 -7.96 9.60 -11.19
CA LYS A 85 -6.84 10.25 -10.50
C LYS A 85 -6.46 9.52 -9.22
N LEU A 86 -7.45 9.12 -8.41
CA LEU A 86 -7.21 8.38 -7.17
C LEU A 86 -6.54 7.04 -7.45
N LEU A 87 -6.98 6.32 -8.47
CA LEU A 87 -6.34 5.07 -8.91
C LEU A 87 -4.90 5.31 -9.36
N LYS A 88 -4.64 6.40 -10.06
CA LYS A 88 -3.29 6.78 -10.48
C LYS A 88 -2.40 7.04 -9.26
N TYR A 89 -2.90 7.74 -8.23
CA TYR A 89 -2.17 7.96 -6.99
C TYR A 89 -1.88 6.65 -6.26
N ILE A 90 -2.86 5.74 -6.22
CA ILE A 90 -2.66 4.40 -5.64
C ILE A 90 -1.54 3.67 -6.38
N ALA A 91 -1.52 3.70 -7.71
CA ALA A 91 -0.48 3.08 -8.52
C ALA A 91 0.90 3.66 -8.22
N LEU A 92 1.00 4.99 -8.14
CA LEU A 92 2.26 5.68 -7.82
C LEU A 92 2.74 5.36 -6.41
N LEU A 93 1.84 5.39 -5.42
CA LEU A 93 2.18 5.09 -4.03
C LEU A 93 2.61 3.63 -3.85
N ALA A 94 1.91 2.69 -4.48
CA ALA A 94 2.28 1.28 -4.43
C ALA A 94 3.64 1.03 -5.11
N GLY A 95 3.88 1.67 -6.25
CA GLY A 95 5.16 1.60 -6.96
C GLY A 95 6.30 2.20 -6.13
N LEU A 96 6.07 3.35 -5.51
CA LEU A 96 7.04 4.00 -4.63
C LEU A 96 7.37 3.11 -3.44
N ASP A 97 6.36 2.55 -2.79
CA ASP A 97 6.55 1.67 -1.64
C ASP A 97 7.35 0.42 -2.01
N SER A 98 7.04 -0.18 -3.15
CA SER A 98 7.79 -1.33 -3.67
C SER A 98 9.25 -0.98 -3.99
N ALA A 99 9.48 0.20 -4.57
CA ALA A 99 10.84 0.69 -4.85
C ALA A 99 11.62 0.92 -3.55
N LEU A 100 10.99 1.52 -2.54
CA LEU A 100 11.60 1.74 -1.22
C LEU A 100 11.95 0.41 -0.55
N LEU A 101 11.06 -0.58 -0.62
CA LEU A 101 11.33 -1.93 -0.11
C LEU A 101 12.54 -2.55 -0.79
N LEU A 102 12.60 -2.48 -2.11
CA LEU A 102 13.70 -3.06 -2.88
C LEU A 102 15.03 -2.40 -2.53
N VAL A 103 15.07 -1.07 -2.55
CA VAL A 103 16.28 -0.30 -2.24
C VAL A 103 16.74 -0.55 -0.81
N GLY A 104 15.83 -0.52 0.15
CA GLY A 104 16.13 -0.77 1.55
C GLY A 104 16.65 -2.19 1.79
N ASN A 105 16.00 -3.16 1.15
CA ASN A 105 16.42 -4.56 1.26
C ASN A 105 17.84 -4.77 0.71
N LEU A 106 18.12 -4.18 -0.46
CA LEU A 106 19.46 -4.22 -1.05
C LEU A 106 20.51 -3.53 -0.15
N ALA A 107 20.16 -2.38 0.44
CA ALA A 107 21.05 -1.66 1.35
C ALA A 107 21.39 -2.51 2.57
N PHE A 108 20.40 -3.16 3.18
CA PHE A 108 20.63 -4.04 4.33
C PHE A 108 21.43 -5.30 3.95
N MET A 109 21.23 -5.84 2.75
CA MET A 109 22.03 -6.97 2.24
C MET A 109 23.50 -6.58 2.05
N LEU A 110 23.75 -5.42 1.45
CA LEU A 110 25.11 -4.94 1.17
C LEU A 110 25.89 -4.63 2.45
N THR A 111 25.21 -4.17 3.49
CA THR A 111 25.82 -3.88 4.80
C THR A 111 25.93 -5.11 5.71
N LYS A 112 25.51 -6.28 5.22
CA LYS A 112 25.49 -7.55 5.97
C LYS A 112 24.61 -7.52 7.23
N HIS A 113 23.62 -6.62 7.26
CA HIS A 113 22.64 -6.52 8.34
C HIS A 113 21.28 -7.14 7.95
N SER A 114 21.28 -7.99 6.94
CA SER A 114 20.06 -8.62 6.41
C SER A 114 19.67 -9.84 7.25
N VAL A 115 18.39 -9.94 7.58
CA VAL A 115 17.80 -11.14 8.17
C VAL A 115 17.11 -11.91 7.03
N PRO A 116 17.47 -13.19 6.78
CA PRO A 116 16.94 -13.95 5.63
C PRO A 116 15.41 -13.99 5.56
N THR A 117 14.74 -14.16 6.71
CA THR A 117 13.27 -14.17 6.77
C THR A 117 12.66 -12.85 6.34
N LEU A 118 13.22 -11.72 6.81
CA LEU A 118 12.78 -10.39 6.44
C LEU A 118 13.06 -10.09 4.96
N ALA A 119 14.20 -10.55 4.46
CA ALA A 119 14.56 -10.38 3.05
C ALA A 119 13.56 -11.10 2.13
N LEU A 120 13.20 -12.34 2.46
CA LEU A 120 12.23 -13.12 1.70
C LEU A 120 10.84 -12.47 1.76
N ALA A 121 10.39 -12.09 2.96
CA ALA A 121 9.10 -11.40 3.14
C ALA A 121 9.05 -10.10 2.35
N SER A 122 10.12 -9.31 2.37
CA SER A 122 10.23 -8.06 1.60
C SER A 122 10.16 -8.30 0.09
N ALA A 123 10.80 -9.36 -0.41
CA ALA A 123 10.75 -9.72 -1.81
C ALA A 123 9.32 -10.06 -2.26
N ILE A 124 8.61 -10.84 -1.46
CA ILE A 124 7.20 -11.20 -1.73
C ILE A 124 6.32 -9.94 -1.72
N LEU A 125 6.47 -9.09 -0.70
CA LEU A 125 5.71 -7.83 -0.59
C LEU A 125 6.02 -6.89 -1.76
N CYS A 126 7.28 -6.82 -2.20
CA CYS A 126 7.68 -6.02 -3.35
C CYS A 126 6.98 -6.50 -4.63
N PHE A 127 6.94 -7.80 -4.85
CA PHE A 127 6.25 -8.38 -6.01
C PHE A 127 4.74 -8.07 -5.97
N VAL A 128 4.10 -8.27 -4.82
CA VAL A 128 2.67 -7.97 -4.64
C VAL A 128 2.40 -6.47 -4.86
N GLY A 129 3.26 -5.60 -4.31
CA GLY A 129 3.14 -4.16 -4.49
C GLY A 129 3.28 -3.73 -5.94
N LEU A 130 4.22 -4.32 -6.69
CA LEU A 130 4.37 -4.05 -8.12
C LEU A 130 3.15 -4.53 -8.92
N ALA A 131 2.62 -5.70 -8.60
CA ALA A 131 1.42 -6.22 -9.24
C ALA A 131 0.22 -5.31 -8.98
N MET A 132 0.05 -4.83 -7.75
CA MET A 132 -1.00 -3.87 -7.40
C MET A 132 -0.82 -2.54 -8.12
N SER A 133 0.42 -2.05 -8.23
CA SER A 133 0.74 -0.81 -8.93
C SER A 133 0.34 -0.88 -10.40
N VAL A 134 0.72 -1.95 -11.09
CA VAL A 134 0.37 -2.17 -12.50
C VAL A 134 -1.14 -2.32 -12.66
N GLY A 135 -1.79 -3.09 -11.81
CA GLY A 135 -3.24 -3.27 -11.82
C GLY A 135 -3.99 -1.96 -11.63
N ALA A 136 -3.57 -1.16 -10.64
CA ALA A 136 -4.18 0.15 -10.39
C ALA A 136 -3.95 1.12 -11.55
N ALA A 137 -2.77 1.11 -12.17
CA ALA A 137 -2.48 1.94 -13.34
C ALA A 137 -3.37 1.56 -14.53
N CYS A 138 -3.56 0.26 -14.78
CA CYS A 138 -4.46 -0.22 -15.84
C CYS A 138 -5.91 0.17 -15.56
N LEU A 139 -6.37 0.01 -14.32
CA LEU A 139 -7.72 0.42 -13.92
C LEU A 139 -7.91 1.93 -14.05
N SER A 140 -6.91 2.73 -13.66
CA SER A 140 -6.94 4.18 -13.82
C SER A 140 -7.15 4.57 -15.28
N HIS A 141 -6.43 3.93 -16.19
CA HIS A 141 -6.54 4.19 -17.62
C HIS A 141 -7.95 3.84 -18.14
N LEU A 142 -8.48 2.67 -17.75
CA LEU A 142 -9.81 2.23 -18.15
C LEU A 142 -10.91 3.13 -17.57
N VAL A 143 -10.80 3.54 -16.33
CA VAL A 143 -11.76 4.44 -15.69
C VAL A 143 -11.71 5.82 -16.34
N HIS A 144 -10.53 6.32 -16.68
CA HIS A 144 -10.36 7.58 -17.37
C HIS A 144 -11.05 7.54 -18.75
N LYS A 145 -10.84 6.47 -19.52
CA LYS A 145 -11.52 6.27 -20.80
C LYS A 145 -13.04 6.25 -20.67
N ALA A 146 -13.54 5.51 -19.66
CA ALA A 146 -14.96 5.43 -19.41
C ALA A 146 -15.56 6.80 -19.02
N ALA A 147 -14.85 7.58 -18.21
CA ALA A 147 -15.28 8.91 -17.78
C ALA A 147 -15.34 9.88 -18.97
N VAL A 148 -14.33 9.87 -19.85
CA VAL A 148 -14.30 10.71 -21.06
C VAL A 148 -15.44 10.31 -21.99
N ALA A 149 -15.69 9.02 -22.18
CA ALA A 149 -16.78 8.54 -23.00
C ALA A 149 -18.15 8.98 -22.47
N GLN A 150 -18.34 9.00 -21.15
CA GLN A 150 -19.56 9.53 -20.55
C GLN A 150 -19.75 11.02 -20.79
N GLU A 151 -18.68 11.81 -20.68
CA GLU A 151 -18.74 13.25 -20.95
C GLU A 151 -19.07 13.54 -22.41
N GLU A 152 -18.49 12.78 -23.35
CA GLU A 152 -18.75 12.91 -24.77
C GLU A 152 -20.15 12.44 -25.16
N GLY A 153 -20.73 11.49 -24.44
CA GLY A 153 -22.07 10.96 -24.65
C GLY A 153 -23.19 11.87 -24.14
N ASP A 154 -22.83 12.82 -23.30
CA ASP A 154 -23.76 13.82 -22.77
C ASP A 154 -23.75 15.08 -23.64
#